data_74ef5c407882b620b978c5be5453b995
#
_entry.id   74ef5c407882b620b978c5be5453b995
#
_cell.length_a   1.000
_cell.length_b   1.000
_cell.length_c   1.000
_cell.angle_alpha   90.00
_cell.angle_beta   90.00
_cell.angle_gamma   90.00
#
_symmetry.space_group_name_H-M   'P 1'
#
loop_
_entity.id
_entity.type
_entity.pdbx_description
1 polymer ?
#
loop_
_entity_poly.entity_id
_entity_poly.type
_entity_poly.pdbx_seq_one_letter_code
_entity_poly.pdbx_strand_id
1 'polypeptide(L)'
;MSTHDPISDLITRIRNAQMRSKSKVSTPGSKMRASVLEVLKSEGYIRGYASVEHASGRSELEIELKYFDGEPVIREIERISKPGRRVYASVKALPRINLSLIHI
;
A
#
# COMPACT_ATOMS: atom_id res chain seq x y z
N MET A 1 -6.29 9.88 20.07
CA MET A 1 -5.45 10.35 19.34
C MET A 1 -5.24 9.74 18.14
N SER A 2 -5.00 10.11 17.34
CA SER A 2 -4.80 9.51 16.23
C SER A 2 -3.59 9.89 15.74
N THR A 3 -2.85 9.02 15.42
CA THR A 3 -1.75 9.34 14.71
C THR A 3 -2.13 9.35 13.35
N HIS A 4 -1.88 10.31 12.69
CA HIS A 4 -2.17 10.41 11.31
C HIS A 4 -0.96 10.02 10.51
N ASP A 5 -0.58 8.78 10.66
CA ASP A 5 0.52 8.24 9.87
C ASP A 5 -0.06 7.70 8.59
N PRO A 6 0.10 8.37 7.45
CA PRO A 6 -0.51 7.93 6.21
C PRO A 6 -0.01 6.58 5.76
N ILE A 7 1.22 6.23 6.11
CA ILE A 7 1.78 4.95 5.69
C ILE A 7 1.16 3.81 6.47
N SER A 8 1.00 3.97 7.78
CA SER A 8 0.35 2.95 8.60
C SER A 8 -1.09 2.75 8.18
N ASP A 9 -1.78 3.83 7.88
CA ASP A 9 -3.16 3.76 7.43
C ASP A 9 -3.26 3.02 6.11
N LEU A 10 -2.38 3.34 5.18
CA LEU A 10 -2.35 2.68 3.87
C LEU A 10 -2.12 1.18 4.02
N ILE A 11 -1.16 0.80 4.83
CA ILE A 11 -0.83 -0.60 5.05
C ILE A 11 -2.02 -1.35 5.65
N THR A 12 -2.68 -0.73 6.62
CA THR A 12 -3.84 -1.34 7.25
C THR A 12 -4.97 -1.55 6.25
N ARG A 13 -5.20 -0.57 5.38
CA ARG A 13 -6.25 -0.69 4.37
C ARG A 13 -5.95 -1.82 3.40
N ILE A 14 -4.69 -1.95 2.98
CA ILE A 14 -4.29 -3.00 2.07
C ILE A 14 -4.48 -4.37 2.73
N ARG A 15 -4.03 -4.52 3.97
CA ARG A 15 -4.18 -5.78 4.69
C ARG A 15 -5.63 -6.18 4.83
N ASN A 16 -6.47 -5.24 5.25
CA ASN A 16 -7.88 -5.55 5.46
C ASN A 16 -8.56 -5.93 4.16
N ALA A 17 -8.24 -5.24 3.08
CA ALA A 17 -8.83 -5.56 1.80
C ALA A 17 -8.42 -6.95 1.33
N GLN A 18 -7.17 -7.31 1.55
CA GLN A 18 -6.69 -8.63 1.16
C GLN A 18 -7.31 -9.73 1.99
N MET A 19 -7.55 -9.48 3.27
CA MET A 19 -8.23 -10.46 4.11
C MET A 19 -9.64 -10.73 3.62
N ARG A 20 -10.25 -9.77 2.97
CA ARG A 20 -11.60 -9.91 2.43
C ARG A 20 -11.59 -10.24 0.95
N SER A 21 -10.43 -10.53 0.39
CA SER A 21 -10.27 -10.87 -1.02
C SER A 21 -10.82 -9.82 -1.95
N LYS A 22 -10.72 -8.57 -1.58
CA LYS A 22 -11.19 -7.48 -2.43
C LYS A 22 -10.18 -7.19 -3.53
N SER A 23 -10.66 -6.83 -4.69
CA SER A 23 -9.77 -6.50 -5.79
C SER A 23 -9.31 -5.05 -5.74
N LYS A 24 -10.04 -4.19 -5.07
CA LYS A 24 -9.71 -2.78 -4.99
C LYS A 24 -9.88 -2.25 -3.59
N VAL A 25 -9.13 -1.22 -3.28
CA VAL A 25 -9.25 -0.54 -2.01
C VAL A 25 -8.97 0.94 -2.23
N SER A 26 -9.65 1.80 -1.48
CA SER A 26 -9.47 3.24 -1.60
C SER A 26 -8.82 3.81 -0.36
N THR A 27 -8.07 4.87 -0.54
CA THR A 27 -7.44 5.58 0.57
C THR A 27 -7.43 7.06 0.23
N PRO A 28 -7.44 7.93 1.25
CA PRO A 28 -7.31 9.37 0.97
C PRO A 28 -6.03 9.65 0.22
N GLY A 29 -6.08 10.63 -0.67
CA GLY A 29 -4.93 10.96 -1.48
C GLY A 29 -3.88 11.72 -0.72
N SER A 30 -2.63 11.43 -0.99
CA SER A 30 -1.51 12.22 -0.48
C SER A 30 -0.30 11.87 -1.31
N LYS A 31 0.67 12.76 -1.32
CA LYS A 31 1.89 12.51 -2.07
C LYS A 31 2.65 11.32 -1.51
N MET A 32 2.67 11.20 -0.19
CA MET A 32 3.39 10.11 0.44
C MET A 32 2.77 8.77 0.09
N ARG A 33 1.44 8.68 0.15
CA ARG A 33 0.76 7.45 -0.23
C ARG A 33 1.00 7.12 -1.70
N ALA A 34 0.93 8.14 -2.56
CA ALA A 34 1.16 7.91 -3.98
C ALA A 34 2.57 7.42 -4.25
N SER A 35 3.56 7.94 -3.53
CA SER A 35 4.93 7.50 -3.69
C SER A 35 5.10 6.03 -3.34
N VAL A 36 4.47 5.60 -2.25
CA VAL A 36 4.54 4.21 -1.85
C VAL A 36 3.87 3.32 -2.90
N LEU A 37 2.71 3.75 -3.38
CA LEU A 37 1.98 2.97 -4.38
C LEU A 37 2.75 2.87 -5.68
N GLU A 38 3.45 3.93 -6.05
CA GLU A 38 4.26 3.89 -7.25
C GLU A 38 5.36 2.84 -7.16
N VAL A 39 6.01 2.76 -6.01
CA VAL A 39 7.04 1.76 -5.80
C VAL A 39 6.43 0.36 -5.78
N LEU A 40 5.30 0.17 -5.10
CA LEU A 40 4.64 -1.12 -5.07
C LEU A 40 4.26 -1.58 -6.47
N LYS A 41 3.80 -0.65 -7.29
CA LYS A 41 3.45 -0.96 -8.67
C LYS A 41 4.69 -1.33 -9.47
N SER A 42 5.77 -0.57 -9.32
CA SER A 42 7.02 -0.83 -10.05
C SER A 42 7.61 -2.18 -9.69
N GLU A 43 7.48 -2.58 -8.44
CA GLU A 43 8.00 -3.87 -8.00
C GLU A 43 7.06 -5.02 -8.34
N GLY A 44 5.88 -4.71 -8.85
CA GLY A 44 4.94 -5.75 -9.22
C GLY A 44 4.10 -6.29 -8.07
N TYR A 45 4.03 -5.59 -6.97
CA TYR A 45 3.25 -6.03 -5.81
C TYR A 45 1.77 -5.70 -5.93
N ILE A 46 1.41 -4.69 -6.70
CA ILE A 46 0.02 -4.34 -6.96
C ILE A 46 -0.17 -4.18 -8.47
N ARG A 47 -1.41 -4.25 -8.93
CA ARG A 47 -1.68 -4.10 -10.35
C ARG A 47 -1.54 -2.66 -10.78
N GLY A 48 -1.93 -1.74 -9.93
CA GLY A 48 -1.82 -0.35 -10.24
C GLY A 48 -2.62 0.49 -9.26
N TYR A 49 -2.69 1.77 -9.54
CA TYR A 49 -3.50 2.67 -8.74
C TYR A 49 -3.89 3.85 -9.61
N ALA A 50 -4.94 4.53 -9.18
CA ALA A 50 -5.43 5.69 -9.91
C ALA A 50 -5.86 6.75 -8.91
N SER A 51 -5.75 8.00 -9.33
CA SER A 51 -6.22 9.11 -8.52
C SER A 51 -7.62 9.47 -8.97
N VAL A 52 -8.53 9.57 -8.03
CA VAL A 52 -9.92 9.90 -8.29
C VAL A 52 -10.26 11.16 -7.54
N GLU A 53 -10.81 12.13 -8.24
CA GLU A 53 -11.21 13.38 -7.60
C GLU A 53 -12.71 13.42 -7.46
N HIS A 54 -13.15 13.87 -6.31
CA HIS A 54 -14.57 14.00 -6.04
C HIS A 54 -15.00 15.45 -6.18
N ALA A 55 -16.30 15.63 -6.38
CA ALA A 55 -16.85 16.96 -6.57
C ALA A 55 -16.60 17.86 -5.37
N SER A 56 -16.37 17.28 -4.21
CA SER A 56 -16.12 18.06 -3.01
C SER A 56 -14.70 18.58 -2.94
N GLY A 57 -13.86 18.30 -3.93
CA GLY A 57 -12.48 18.73 -3.92
C GLY A 57 -11.53 17.77 -3.27
N ARG A 58 -12.04 16.65 -2.76
CA ARG A 58 -11.19 15.64 -2.17
C ARG A 58 -10.66 14.72 -3.24
N SER A 59 -9.46 14.23 -3.01
CA SER A 59 -8.92 13.22 -3.91
C SER A 59 -8.73 11.92 -3.14
N GLU A 60 -8.86 10.83 -3.85
CA GLU A 60 -8.65 9.50 -3.31
C GLU A 60 -7.76 8.74 -4.24
N LEU A 61 -7.03 7.79 -3.68
CA LEU A 61 -6.25 6.86 -4.48
C LEU A 61 -6.97 5.53 -4.44
N GLU A 62 -7.26 5.00 -5.62
CA GLU A 62 -7.88 3.70 -5.74
C GLU A 62 -6.81 2.71 -6.13
N ILE A 63 -6.62 1.68 -5.32
CA ILE A 63 -5.55 0.74 -5.49
C ILE A 63 -6.11 -0.57 -6.00
N GLU A 64 -5.52 -1.10 -7.07
CA GLU A 64 -5.91 -2.39 -7.58
C GLU A 64 -4.95 -3.43 -7.05
N LEU A 65 -5.45 -4.31 -6.22
CA LEU A 65 -4.65 -5.33 -5.58
C LEU A 65 -4.38 -6.47 -6.55
N LYS A 66 -3.32 -7.19 -6.29
CA LYS A 66 -2.89 -8.26 -7.17
C LYS A 66 -2.95 -9.59 -6.43
N TYR A 67 -3.53 -10.58 -7.07
CA TYR A 67 -3.63 -11.92 -6.52
C TYR A 67 -3.03 -12.91 -7.49
N PHE A 68 -2.51 -13.99 -6.95
CA PHE A 68 -1.98 -15.07 -7.75
C PHE A 68 -2.52 -16.37 -7.20
N ASP A 69 -3.23 -17.11 -8.03
CA ASP A 69 -3.79 -18.41 -7.64
C ASP A 69 -4.66 -18.28 -6.38
N GLY A 70 -5.41 -17.20 -6.29
CA GLY A 70 -6.33 -17.00 -5.17
C GLY A 70 -5.71 -16.42 -3.93
N GLU A 71 -4.41 -16.13 -3.95
CA GLU A 71 -3.73 -15.56 -2.78
C GLU A 71 -3.15 -14.21 -3.09
N PRO A 72 -3.13 -13.30 -2.10
CA PRO A 72 -2.57 -11.99 -2.34
C PRO A 72 -1.08 -12.08 -2.68
N VAL A 73 -0.64 -11.27 -3.61
CA VAL A 73 0.77 -11.20 -3.95
C VAL A 73 1.56 -10.66 -2.76
N ILE A 74 1.01 -9.65 -2.08
CA ILE A 74 1.66 -9.14 -0.88
C ILE A 74 1.30 -10.05 0.28
N ARG A 75 2.28 -10.80 0.78
CA ARG A 75 2.06 -11.70 1.90
C ARG A 75 2.10 -10.93 3.20
N GLU A 76 3.03 -10.04 3.33
CA GLU A 76 3.18 -9.23 4.53
C GLU A 76 3.66 -7.86 4.14
N ILE A 77 3.16 -6.86 4.83
CA ILE A 77 3.62 -5.50 4.65
C ILE A 77 3.57 -4.81 6.00
N GLU A 78 4.66 -4.16 6.37
CA GLU A 78 4.80 -3.51 7.66
C GLU A 78 5.52 -2.19 7.51
N ARG A 79 5.18 -1.27 8.39
CA ARG A 79 5.91 -0.03 8.48
C ARG A 79 7.06 -0.19 9.44
N ILE A 80 8.25 0.19 9.02
CA ILE A 80 9.44 0.12 9.85
C ILE A 80 9.96 1.53 10.05
N SER A 81 10.13 1.91 11.31
CA SER A 81 10.64 3.22 11.65
C SER A 81 11.95 3.04 12.35
N LYS A 82 12.98 3.69 11.86
CA LYS A 82 14.30 3.59 12.48
C LYS A 82 14.66 4.89 13.14
N PRO A 83 15.49 4.86 14.18
CA PRO A 83 15.93 6.09 14.81
C PRO A 83 16.58 6.98 13.75
N GLY A 84 16.31 8.23 13.79
CA GLY A 84 16.91 9.13 12.87
C GLY A 84 16.01 9.55 11.74
N ARG A 85 14.76 9.22 11.77
CA ARG A 85 13.81 9.84 10.88
C ARG A 85 13.53 9.13 9.59
N ARG A 86 14.10 8.01 9.30
CA ARG A 86 13.80 7.31 8.06
C ARG A 86 12.65 6.35 8.29
N VAL A 87 11.74 6.30 7.36
CA VAL A 87 10.61 5.40 7.41
C VAL A 87 10.68 4.47 6.21
N TYR A 88 10.46 3.20 6.45
CA TYR A 88 10.51 2.19 5.41
C TYR A 88 9.26 1.33 5.51
N ALA A 89 8.90 0.72 4.41
CA ALA A 89 7.91 -0.34 4.41
C ALA A 89 8.61 -1.63 4.04
N SER A 90 8.35 -2.66 4.82
CA SER A 90 8.90 -3.99 4.56
C SER A 90 7.83 -4.82 3.90
N VAL A 91 8.12 -5.42 2.76
CA VAL A 91 7.14 -6.16 1.98
C VAL A 91 7.65 -7.55 1.65
N LYS A 92 6.83 -8.56 1.93
CA LYS A 92 7.07 -9.93 1.50
C LYS A 92 6.03 -10.28 0.47
N ALA A 93 6.45 -10.89 -0.61
CA ALA A 93 5.56 -11.17 -1.73
C ALA A 93 5.63 -12.62 -2.19
N LEU A 94 4.52 -13.07 -2.81
CA LEU A 94 4.44 -14.35 -3.50
C LEU A 94 4.92 -14.18 -4.92
N PRO A 95 5.30 -15.28 -5.59
CA PRO A 95 5.47 -16.63 -5.10
C PRO A 95 6.79 -16.84 -4.41
N ARG A 96 7.69 -15.89 -4.52
CA ARG A 96 8.94 -15.98 -3.84
C ARG A 96 8.84 -15.21 -2.58
N ILE A 97 9.51 -15.67 -1.58
CA ILE A 97 9.57 -14.91 -0.36
C ILE A 97 10.70 -13.91 -0.53
N ASN A 98 10.36 -12.77 -1.04
CA ASN A 98 11.29 -11.68 -1.18
C ASN A 98 10.99 -10.65 -0.14
N LEU A 99 12.00 -10.22 0.57
CA LEU A 99 11.83 -9.15 1.53
C LEU A 99 12.38 -7.90 0.89
N SER A 100 11.52 -6.93 0.69
CA SER A 100 11.93 -5.66 0.12
C SER A 100 11.73 -4.57 1.14
N LEU A 101 12.67 -3.65 1.21
CA LEU A 101 12.52 -2.46 2.02
C LEU A 101 12.30 -1.29 1.08
N ILE A 102 11.18 -0.63 1.25
CA ILE A 102 10.84 0.52 0.44
C ILE A 102 11.10 1.77 1.25
N HIS A 103 11.99 2.59 0.74
CA HIS A 103 12.35 3.83 1.41
C HIS A 103 11.30 4.89 1.09
N ILE A 104 10.78 5.51 2.10
CA ILE A 104 9.72 6.51 1.97
C ILE A 104 10.24 7.89 2.27
#